data_04ea876ec261dbdc4f4dfaf5fb0f3ef6
#
_entry.id   04ea876ec261dbdc4f4dfaf5fb0f3ef6
#
_cell.length_a   1.000
_cell.length_b   1.000
_cell.length_c   1.000
_cell.angle_alpha   90.00
_cell.angle_beta   90.00
_cell.angle_gamma   90.00
#
_symmetry.space_group_name_H-M   'P 1'
#
loop_
_entity.id
_entity.type
_entity.pdbx_description
1 polymer ?
#
loop_
_entity_poly.entity_id
_entity_poly.type
_entity_poly.pdbx_seq_one_letter_code
_entity_poly.pdbx_strand_id
1 'polypeptide(L)'
;MKRTFFVFMALVLVLISCSPKNQTAADMKPDAPLDNTRWKMVKIAGLDHFPTLEKDAFIQFDKAANRFRGNAGCNNFTGGYTLENGKLSLGPAAMTKMFCAGEGMKVEDLFSKMMATIDSYVIKGDHMVLKSGNKVVAEFEALYL
;
A
#
# COMPACT_ATOMS: atom_id res chain seq x y z
N MET A 1 -39.11 36.50 -66.33
CA MET A 1 -38.34 35.29 -66.17
C MET A 1 -37.13 35.60 -65.29
N LYS A 2 -37.25 35.38 -63.95
CA LYS A 2 -36.16 35.60 -62.97
C LYS A 2 -35.83 34.26 -62.36
N ARG A 3 -34.62 33.72 -62.69
CA ARG A 3 -34.07 32.49 -62.12
C ARG A 3 -33.40 32.83 -60.79
N THR A 4 -33.97 32.39 -59.72
CA THR A 4 -33.41 32.48 -58.36
C THR A 4 -32.51 31.26 -58.14
N PHE A 5 -31.20 31.51 -57.98
CA PHE A 5 -30.21 30.52 -57.59
C PHE A 5 -30.23 30.32 -56.09
N PHE A 6 -30.64 29.15 -55.59
CA PHE A 6 -30.52 28.76 -54.22
C PHE A 6 -29.12 28.14 -54.00
N VAL A 7 -28.27 28.88 -53.26
CA VAL A 7 -26.98 28.32 -52.79
C VAL A 7 -27.27 27.61 -51.49
N PHE A 8 -27.17 26.25 -51.53
CA PHE A 8 -27.17 25.42 -50.33
C PHE A 8 -25.79 25.47 -49.71
N MET A 9 -25.66 26.19 -48.59
CA MET A 9 -24.47 26.19 -47.77
C MET A 9 -24.54 24.99 -46.82
N ALA A 10 -23.84 23.89 -47.15
CA ALA A 10 -23.73 22.71 -46.30
C ALA A 10 -22.80 23.03 -45.11
N LEU A 11 -23.36 23.15 -43.91
CA LEU A 11 -22.64 23.29 -42.65
C LEU A 11 -22.14 21.95 -42.20
N VAL A 12 -20.84 21.69 -42.39
CA VAL A 12 -20.17 20.46 -41.92
C VAL A 12 -19.87 20.63 -40.43
N LEU A 13 -20.70 20.01 -39.56
CA LEU A 13 -20.44 19.88 -38.12
C LEU A 13 -19.36 18.80 -37.91
N VAL A 14 -18.13 19.23 -37.65
CA VAL A 14 -17.06 18.34 -37.20
C VAL A 14 -17.30 18.05 -35.69
N LEU A 15 -17.87 16.89 -35.40
CA LEU A 15 -17.97 16.38 -34.03
C LEU A 15 -16.57 15.87 -33.61
N ILE A 16 -15.87 16.69 -32.84
CA ILE A 16 -14.64 16.24 -32.16
C ILE A 16 -15.08 15.29 -31.04
N SER A 17 -15.06 13.99 -31.33
CA SER A 17 -15.27 12.94 -30.36
C SER A 17 -14.00 12.84 -29.48
N CYS A 18 -14.02 13.46 -28.29
CA CYS A 18 -13.06 13.16 -27.25
C CYS A 18 -13.41 11.79 -26.69
N SER A 19 -12.78 10.72 -27.23
CA SER A 19 -12.79 9.41 -26.58
C SER A 19 -11.98 9.49 -25.30
N PRO A 20 -12.54 9.15 -24.12
CA PRO A 20 -11.72 8.95 -22.92
C PRO A 20 -10.76 7.80 -23.24
N LYS A 21 -9.45 8.03 -23.05
CA LYS A 21 -8.46 6.96 -23.09
C LYS A 21 -8.85 5.95 -22.03
N ASN A 22 -9.47 4.84 -22.44
CA ASN A 22 -9.54 3.64 -21.62
C ASN A 22 -8.10 3.23 -21.32
N GLN A 23 -7.69 3.39 -20.06
CA GLN A 23 -6.48 2.74 -19.58
C GLN A 23 -6.74 1.23 -19.67
N THR A 24 -6.19 0.64 -20.69
CA THR A 24 -6.26 -0.80 -20.94
C THR A 24 -5.57 -1.51 -19.77
N ALA A 25 -6.17 -2.59 -19.28
CA ALA A 25 -5.66 -3.46 -18.21
C ALA A 25 -4.24 -4.03 -18.45
N ALA A 26 -3.65 -3.74 -19.62
CA ALA A 26 -2.31 -4.17 -20.01
C ALA A 26 -1.17 -3.37 -19.34
N ASP A 27 -1.45 -2.20 -18.74
CA ASP A 27 -0.43 -1.36 -18.07
C ASP A 27 -0.41 -1.51 -16.54
N MET A 28 -1.22 -2.40 -15.97
CA MET A 28 -1.20 -2.61 -14.52
C MET A 28 -0.12 -3.63 -14.17
N LYS A 29 0.93 -3.15 -13.50
CA LYS A 29 1.93 -4.03 -12.87
C LYS A 29 1.19 -5.03 -11.99
N PRO A 30 1.51 -6.34 -12.07
CA PRO A 30 0.89 -7.34 -11.20
C PRO A 30 1.16 -7.02 -9.73
N ASP A 31 0.22 -7.38 -8.87
CA ASP A 31 0.36 -7.17 -7.43
C ASP A 31 1.55 -7.95 -6.89
N ALA A 32 2.37 -7.30 -6.08
CA ALA A 32 3.46 -7.96 -5.38
C ALA A 32 2.89 -9.02 -4.40
N PRO A 33 3.51 -10.20 -4.30
CA PRO A 33 3.05 -11.22 -3.37
C PRO A 33 3.21 -10.76 -1.91
N LEU A 34 2.27 -11.12 -1.03
CA LEU A 34 2.38 -10.80 0.39
C LEU A 34 3.63 -11.43 1.01
N ASP A 35 3.87 -12.71 0.71
CA ASP A 35 4.98 -13.48 1.23
C ASP A 35 6.27 -13.26 0.43
N ASN A 36 7.41 -13.40 1.10
CA ASN A 36 8.76 -13.19 0.54
C ASN A 36 9.04 -11.78 -0.02
N THR A 37 8.12 -10.84 0.18
CA THR A 37 8.32 -9.43 -0.16
C THR A 37 8.72 -8.66 1.10
N ARG A 38 9.74 -7.80 0.98
CA ARG A 38 10.09 -6.87 2.04
C ARG A 38 9.24 -5.62 1.89
N TRP A 39 8.28 -5.46 2.78
CA TRP A 39 7.34 -4.35 2.80
C TRP A 39 7.89 -3.23 3.68
N LYS A 40 8.47 -2.19 3.06
CA LYS A 40 8.97 -0.99 3.75
C LYS A 40 7.79 -0.11 4.16
N MET A 41 7.74 0.27 5.43
CA MET A 41 6.73 1.18 5.93
C MET A 41 6.96 2.60 5.40
N VAL A 42 5.91 3.21 4.87
CA VAL A 42 5.92 4.60 4.38
C VAL A 42 4.92 5.48 5.12
N LYS A 43 3.97 4.86 5.85
CA LYS A 43 3.00 5.59 6.66
C LYS A 43 2.48 4.73 7.80
N ILE A 44 2.17 5.35 8.93
CA ILE A 44 1.52 4.73 10.08
C ILE A 44 0.54 5.70 10.72
N ALA A 45 -0.60 5.20 11.14
CA ALA A 45 -1.59 5.99 11.85
C ALA A 45 -1.01 6.58 13.14
N GLY A 46 -1.29 7.84 13.41
CA GLY A 46 -0.75 8.59 14.55
C GLY A 46 0.47 9.45 14.22
N LEU A 47 0.93 9.45 12.95
CA LEU A 47 1.93 10.39 12.44
C LEU A 47 1.37 11.13 11.23
N ASP A 48 1.53 12.44 11.19
CA ASP A 48 1.19 13.27 10.02
C ASP A 48 2.18 13.07 8.87
N HIS A 49 3.47 12.86 9.23
CA HIS A 49 4.55 12.57 8.30
C HIS A 49 5.38 11.39 8.81
N PHE A 50 5.73 10.47 7.90
CA PHE A 50 6.63 9.38 8.25
C PHE A 50 8.07 9.90 8.32
N PRO A 51 8.78 9.72 9.45
CA PRO A 51 10.11 10.30 9.64
C PRO A 51 11.18 9.54 8.85
N THR A 52 12.31 10.19 8.60
CA THR A 52 13.53 9.51 8.18
C THR A 52 14.09 8.75 9.36
N LEU A 53 14.28 7.45 9.21
CA LEU A 53 14.79 6.56 10.24
C LEU A 53 16.21 6.12 9.89
N GLU A 54 17.03 5.83 10.90
CA GLU A 54 18.36 5.23 10.70
C GLU A 54 18.27 3.82 10.11
N LYS A 55 17.22 3.09 10.45
CA LYS A 55 16.89 1.77 9.89
C LYS A 55 15.48 1.81 9.35
N ASP A 56 15.30 1.27 8.16
CA ASP A 56 13.97 1.16 7.58
C ASP A 56 13.04 0.34 8.48
N ALA A 57 11.87 0.89 8.78
CA ALA A 57 10.79 0.10 9.33
C ALA A 57 10.20 -0.76 8.22
N PHE A 58 10.11 -2.07 8.45
CA PHE A 58 9.59 -3.01 7.44
C PHE A 58 8.98 -4.24 8.10
N ILE A 59 8.11 -4.91 7.35
CA ILE A 59 7.57 -6.22 7.67
C ILE A 59 7.77 -7.18 6.49
N GLN A 60 8.01 -8.44 6.78
CA GLN A 60 8.13 -9.51 5.80
C GLN A 60 7.39 -10.74 6.32
N PHE A 61 6.61 -11.37 5.44
CA PHE A 61 5.86 -12.58 5.74
C PHE A 61 6.55 -13.79 5.13
N ASP A 62 6.54 -14.90 5.85
CA ASP A 62 7.01 -16.21 5.41
C ASP A 62 5.83 -17.19 5.53
N LYS A 63 5.23 -17.50 4.40
CA LYS A 63 4.06 -18.39 4.33
C LYS A 63 4.40 -19.82 4.73
N ALA A 64 5.60 -20.31 4.40
CA ALA A 64 5.99 -21.67 4.70
C ALA A 64 6.12 -21.91 6.22
N ALA A 65 6.60 -20.90 6.95
CA ALA A 65 6.76 -20.94 8.39
C ALA A 65 5.55 -20.38 9.16
N ASN A 66 4.55 -19.75 8.49
CA ASN A 66 3.49 -18.96 9.09
C ASN A 66 4.03 -17.89 10.07
N ARG A 67 5.10 -17.23 9.69
CA ARG A 67 5.79 -16.25 10.51
C ARG A 67 5.92 -14.91 9.80
N PHE A 68 5.90 -13.85 10.60
CA PHE A 68 6.32 -12.53 10.14
C PHE A 68 7.56 -12.09 10.92
N ARG A 69 8.35 -11.22 10.30
CA ARG A 69 9.55 -10.61 10.89
C ARG A 69 9.76 -9.22 10.32
N GLY A 70 10.57 -8.42 10.98
CA GLY A 70 10.91 -7.11 10.47
C GLY A 70 11.68 -6.26 11.46
N ASN A 71 11.67 -4.96 11.18
CA ASN A 71 12.17 -3.91 12.05
C ASN A 71 11.07 -2.86 12.22
N ALA A 72 10.85 -2.41 13.44
CA ALA A 72 9.80 -1.43 13.75
C ALA A 72 10.32 0.02 13.77
N GLY A 73 11.47 0.28 13.18
CA GLY A 73 12.13 1.60 13.21
C GLY A 73 13.30 1.68 14.21
N CYS A 74 13.31 0.82 15.22
CA CYS A 74 14.40 0.65 16.18
C CYS A 74 14.72 -0.82 16.37
N ASN A 75 13.77 -1.60 16.85
CA ASN A 75 13.96 -2.98 17.23
C ASN A 75 13.45 -3.95 16.17
N ASN A 76 14.15 -5.10 16.07
CA ASN A 76 13.70 -6.21 15.26
C ASN A 76 12.58 -6.96 15.99
N PHE A 77 11.64 -7.48 15.21
CA PHE A 77 10.55 -8.29 15.73
C PHE A 77 10.36 -9.56 14.90
N THR A 78 9.73 -10.57 15.52
CA THR A 78 9.27 -11.79 14.86
C THR A 78 8.09 -12.38 15.62
N GLY A 79 7.12 -12.92 14.88
CA GLY A 79 5.91 -13.52 15.45
C GLY A 79 5.27 -14.52 14.48
N GLY A 80 4.19 -15.13 14.91
CA GLY A 80 3.34 -15.96 14.06
C GLY A 80 2.19 -15.13 13.48
N TYR A 81 1.69 -15.49 12.29
CA TYR A 81 0.47 -14.90 11.75
C TYR A 81 -0.48 -15.98 11.23
N THR A 82 -1.74 -15.60 11.11
CA THR A 82 -2.76 -16.39 10.40
C THR A 82 -3.32 -15.59 9.25
N LEU A 83 -3.61 -16.29 8.16
CA LEU A 83 -4.26 -15.73 6.98
C LEU A 83 -5.35 -16.69 6.54
N GLU A 84 -6.58 -16.38 6.90
CA GLU A 84 -7.75 -17.21 6.64
C GLU A 84 -8.87 -16.38 6.02
N ASN A 85 -9.40 -16.83 4.88
CA ASN A 85 -10.50 -16.15 4.19
C ASN A 85 -10.26 -14.64 3.95
N GLY A 86 -8.99 -14.26 3.65
CA GLY A 86 -8.59 -12.89 3.44
C GLY A 86 -8.42 -12.04 4.71
N LYS A 87 -8.60 -12.64 5.89
CA LYS A 87 -8.33 -12.00 7.18
C LYS A 87 -6.90 -12.29 7.61
N LEU A 88 -6.15 -11.23 7.89
CA LEU A 88 -4.79 -11.29 8.40
C LEU A 88 -4.81 -10.98 9.90
N SER A 89 -4.26 -11.86 10.71
CA SER A 89 -4.08 -11.61 12.14
C SER A 89 -2.62 -11.85 12.53
N LEU A 90 -2.01 -10.88 13.19
CA LEU A 90 -0.65 -10.97 13.71
C LEU A 90 -0.73 -11.43 15.18
N GLY A 91 -0.05 -12.52 15.48
CA GLY A 91 0.08 -13.03 16.84
C GLY A 91 1.10 -12.21 17.66
N PRO A 92 1.32 -12.58 18.93
CA PRO A 92 2.33 -11.96 19.77
C PRO A 92 3.69 -11.99 19.10
N ALA A 93 4.41 -10.86 19.13
CA ALA A 93 5.74 -10.72 18.57
C ALA A 93 6.79 -10.65 19.69
N ALA A 94 7.86 -11.45 19.54
CA ALA A 94 9.09 -11.21 20.27
C ALA A 94 9.82 -10.03 19.63
N MET A 95 10.37 -9.13 20.45
CA MET A 95 11.07 -7.94 19.99
C MET A 95 12.37 -7.76 20.77
N THR A 96 13.44 -7.30 20.09
CA THR A 96 14.66 -6.86 20.78
C THR A 96 14.34 -5.61 21.63
N LYS A 97 15.20 -5.27 22.58
CA LYS A 97 14.99 -4.13 23.50
C LYS A 97 16.21 -3.22 23.47
N MET A 98 16.47 -2.60 22.32
CA MET A 98 17.50 -1.56 22.20
C MET A 98 16.85 -0.20 22.41
N PHE A 99 17.61 0.75 22.92
CA PHE A 99 17.24 2.15 22.92
C PHE A 99 17.77 2.81 21.66
N CYS A 100 16.90 3.49 20.91
CA CYS A 100 17.28 4.27 19.74
C CYS A 100 16.96 5.73 19.99
N ALA A 101 17.89 6.61 19.62
CA ALA A 101 17.63 8.04 19.62
C ALA A 101 16.62 8.41 18.52
N GLY A 102 15.96 9.55 18.68
CA GLY A 102 15.09 10.14 17.66
C GLY A 102 13.73 9.43 17.51
N GLU A 103 13.18 9.49 16.29
CA GLU A 103 11.79 9.09 16.02
C GLU A 103 11.57 7.56 15.96
N GLY A 104 12.65 6.75 15.92
CA GLY A 104 12.55 5.31 15.82
C GLY A 104 11.73 4.65 16.92
N MET A 105 11.89 5.10 18.17
CA MET A 105 11.11 4.61 19.30
C MET A 105 9.62 4.95 19.19
N LYS A 106 9.30 6.13 18.68
CA LYS A 106 7.91 6.56 18.46
C LYS A 106 7.23 5.73 17.37
N VAL A 107 7.94 5.48 16.27
CA VAL A 107 7.43 4.61 15.21
C VAL A 107 7.22 3.19 15.74
N GLU A 108 8.16 2.66 16.53
CA GLU A 108 8.04 1.34 17.15
C GLU A 108 6.84 1.21 18.08
N ASP A 109 6.58 2.23 18.93
CA ASP A 109 5.41 2.23 19.83
C ASP A 109 4.10 2.19 19.02
N LEU A 110 3.98 2.99 17.97
CA LEU A 110 2.83 2.99 17.08
C LEU A 110 2.70 1.66 16.33
N PHE A 111 3.82 1.11 15.85
CA PHE A 111 3.86 -0.17 15.16
C PHE A 111 3.40 -1.32 16.06
N SER A 112 3.86 -1.34 17.30
CA SER A 112 3.47 -2.35 18.28
C SER A 112 1.98 -2.31 18.60
N LYS A 113 1.41 -1.11 18.72
CA LYS A 113 -0.03 -0.91 18.92
C LYS A 113 -0.83 -1.35 17.70
N MET A 114 -0.34 -1.03 16.50
CA MET A 114 -0.96 -1.42 15.25
C MET A 114 -1.03 -2.95 15.09
N MET A 115 0.07 -3.67 15.35
CA MET A 115 0.12 -5.13 15.22
C MET A 115 -1.01 -5.85 15.96
N ALA A 116 -1.41 -5.34 17.12
CA ALA A 116 -2.49 -5.91 17.91
C ALA A 116 -3.90 -5.69 17.34
N THR A 117 -4.05 -4.83 16.35
CA THR A 117 -5.37 -4.40 15.84
C THR A 117 -5.64 -4.77 14.39
N ILE A 118 -4.63 -5.27 13.68
CA ILE A 118 -4.76 -5.64 12.26
C ILE A 118 -5.71 -6.81 12.10
N ASP A 119 -6.62 -6.68 11.12
CA ASP A 119 -7.54 -7.74 10.72
C ASP A 119 -7.56 -8.03 9.22
N SER A 120 -6.96 -7.15 8.40
CA SER A 120 -6.98 -7.30 6.94
C SER A 120 -5.88 -6.50 6.26
N TYR A 121 -5.66 -6.81 4.98
CA TYR A 121 -4.73 -6.10 4.12
C TYR A 121 -5.26 -6.00 2.70
N VAL A 122 -4.71 -5.06 1.94
CA VAL A 122 -4.93 -4.93 0.49
C VAL A 122 -3.59 -4.63 -0.17
N ILE A 123 -3.30 -5.31 -1.27
CA ILE A 123 -2.13 -5.04 -2.12
C ILE A 123 -2.63 -4.56 -3.47
N LYS A 124 -2.00 -3.51 -4.02
CA LYS A 124 -2.19 -3.05 -5.39
C LYS A 124 -0.84 -2.65 -5.97
N GLY A 125 -0.37 -3.39 -6.97
CA GLY A 125 0.98 -3.23 -7.50
C GLY A 125 2.01 -3.44 -6.39
N ASP A 126 2.82 -2.43 -6.12
CA ASP A 126 3.87 -2.43 -5.10
C ASP A 126 3.43 -1.84 -3.76
N HIS A 127 2.17 -1.49 -3.60
CA HIS A 127 1.64 -0.88 -2.38
C HIS A 127 0.81 -1.87 -1.58
N MET A 128 1.10 -1.96 -0.28
CA MET A 128 0.31 -2.71 0.68
C MET A 128 -0.24 -1.77 1.74
N VAL A 129 -1.53 -1.91 2.06
CA VAL A 129 -2.14 -1.26 3.21
C VAL A 129 -2.58 -2.32 4.22
N LEU A 130 -2.30 -2.09 5.50
CA LEU A 130 -2.84 -2.86 6.61
C LEU A 130 -4.01 -2.12 7.21
N LYS A 131 -5.04 -2.86 7.60
CA LYS A 131 -6.31 -2.29 8.07
C LYS A 131 -6.73 -2.90 9.41
N SER A 132 -7.48 -2.08 10.16
CA SER A 132 -8.25 -2.50 11.33
C SER A 132 -9.69 -2.08 11.08
N GLY A 133 -10.56 -3.02 10.78
CA GLY A 133 -11.89 -2.77 10.22
C GLY A 133 -11.79 -1.98 8.92
N ASN A 134 -12.47 -0.82 8.87
CA ASN A 134 -12.44 0.05 7.69
C ASN A 134 -11.30 1.08 7.69
N LYS A 135 -10.47 1.13 8.73
CA LYS A 135 -9.40 2.12 8.85
C LYS A 135 -8.09 1.57 8.33
N VAL A 136 -7.40 2.34 7.50
CA VAL A 136 -5.99 2.09 7.17
C VAL A 136 -5.15 2.48 8.38
N VAL A 137 -4.34 1.52 8.88
CA VAL A 137 -3.48 1.73 10.06
C VAL A 137 -2.01 1.86 9.68
N ALA A 138 -1.59 1.29 8.53
CA ALA A 138 -0.26 1.51 7.97
C ALA A 138 -0.25 1.27 6.46
N GLU A 139 0.71 1.92 5.79
CA GLU A 139 0.96 1.78 4.36
C GLU A 139 2.43 1.41 4.13
N PHE A 140 2.66 0.56 3.12
CA PHE A 140 3.96 -0.01 2.82
C PHE A 140 4.21 -0.02 1.31
N GLU A 141 5.50 -0.04 0.95
CA GLU A 141 5.96 -0.24 -0.42
C GLU A 141 6.85 -1.49 -0.51
N ALA A 142 6.70 -2.24 -1.58
CA ALA A 142 7.53 -3.40 -1.85
C ALA A 142 8.97 -2.97 -2.17
N LEU A 143 9.95 -3.52 -1.44
CA LEU A 143 11.35 -3.40 -1.79
C LEU A 143 11.79 -4.64 -2.54
N TYR A 144 12.25 -4.44 -3.76
CA TYR A 144 12.92 -5.46 -4.56
C TYR A 144 14.42 -5.38 -4.27
N LEU A 145 15.02 -6.46 -3.77
CA LEU A 145 16.43 -6.60 -3.47
C LEU A 145 17.18 -7.24 -4.64
#